data_9dffeb68fea49ef149420aa38cc9890d
#
_entry.id   9dffeb68fea49ef149420aa38cc9890d
#
_cell.length_a   1.000
_cell.length_b   1.000
_cell.length_c   1.000
_cell.angle_alpha   90.00
_cell.angle_beta   90.00
_cell.angle_gamma   90.00
#
_symmetry.space_group_name_H-M   'P 1'
#
loop_
_entity.id
_entity.type
_entity.pdbx_description
1 polymer ?
#
loop_
_entity_poly.entity_id
_entity_poly.type
_entity_poly.pdbx_seq_one_letter_code
_entity_poly.pdbx_strand_id
1 'polypeptide(L)'
;MTDKFTVFGRVTPEQKYTIIKALKNKGKVVAMTGDGVNDTLALKEADCSIAMADGSEVARSISKLVLLKSNFSSLPNVVKEGRQVINNVQNSSSIFLMKTLFAIILTVITLFLQINYPFDPKDMLVLESFVIGVPSFILTFEPNSKKIAGNFIPQVFK
;
A
#
# COMPACT_ATOMS: atom_id res chain seq x y z
N MET A 1 26.20 -6.37 -13.17
CA MET A 1 26.15 -7.77 -12.73
C MET A 1 24.69 -8.22 -12.57
N THR A 2 23.85 -7.50 -11.87
CA THR A 2 22.41 -7.80 -11.65
C THR A 2 21.53 -7.77 -12.91
N ASP A 3 22.01 -7.31 -14.06
CA ASP A 3 21.24 -7.34 -15.32
C ASP A 3 21.53 -8.58 -16.16
N LYS A 4 22.67 -9.24 -15.91
CA LYS A 4 23.10 -10.43 -16.66
C LYS A 4 22.78 -11.74 -15.96
N PHE A 5 22.64 -11.72 -14.64
CA PHE A 5 22.46 -12.93 -13.83
C PHE A 5 21.25 -12.76 -12.92
N THR A 6 20.44 -13.80 -12.88
CA THR A 6 19.24 -13.90 -12.02
C THR A 6 19.45 -14.87 -10.86
N VAL A 7 20.48 -15.71 -10.91
CA VAL A 7 20.81 -16.69 -9.88
C VAL A 7 22.20 -16.43 -9.35
N PHE A 8 22.32 -16.30 -8.04
CA PHE A 8 23.58 -16.10 -7.32
C PHE A 8 23.72 -17.21 -6.26
N GLY A 9 24.67 -18.12 -6.45
CA GLY A 9 24.91 -19.22 -5.52
C GLY A 9 26.02 -18.87 -4.53
N ARG A 10 25.93 -19.42 -3.29
CA ARG A 10 26.96 -19.32 -2.24
C ARG A 10 27.40 -17.88 -1.94
N VAL A 11 26.44 -16.94 -1.90
CA VAL A 11 26.71 -15.54 -1.59
C VAL A 11 26.86 -15.31 -0.08
N THR A 12 27.84 -14.49 0.30
CA THR A 12 28.03 -14.06 1.70
C THR A 12 26.94 -13.03 2.10
N PRO A 13 26.73 -12.78 3.41
CA PRO A 13 25.81 -11.74 3.88
C PRO A 13 26.07 -10.36 3.26
N GLU A 14 27.34 -9.97 3.14
CA GLU A 14 27.75 -8.69 2.55
C GLU A 14 27.45 -8.63 1.05
N GLN A 15 27.61 -9.76 0.36
CA GLN A 15 27.25 -9.86 -1.06
C GLN A 15 25.73 -9.76 -1.27
N LYS A 16 24.92 -10.41 -0.39
CA LYS A 16 23.45 -10.29 -0.42
C LYS A 16 23.03 -8.81 -0.25
N TYR A 17 23.59 -8.13 0.75
CA TYR A 17 23.39 -6.70 0.97
C TYR A 17 23.74 -5.87 -0.28
N THR A 18 24.91 -6.14 -0.88
CA THR A 18 25.39 -5.40 -2.07
C THR A 18 24.46 -5.61 -3.28
N ILE A 19 23.93 -6.83 -3.46
CA ILE A 19 22.95 -7.13 -4.53
C ILE A 19 21.67 -6.32 -4.33
N ILE A 20 21.10 -6.33 -3.11
CA ILE A 20 19.90 -5.56 -2.79
C ILE A 20 20.12 -4.07 -3.07
N LYS A 21 21.21 -3.52 -2.56
CA LYS A 21 21.57 -2.11 -2.77
C LYS A 21 21.74 -1.75 -4.25
N ALA A 22 22.37 -2.64 -5.02
CA ALA A 22 22.55 -2.44 -6.46
C ALA A 22 21.21 -2.43 -7.22
N LEU A 23 20.24 -3.25 -6.80
CA LEU A 23 18.90 -3.25 -7.38
C LEU A 23 18.12 -1.97 -7.02
N LYS A 24 18.20 -1.52 -5.76
CA LYS A 24 17.58 -0.27 -5.30
C LYS A 24 18.15 0.95 -6.01
N ASN A 25 19.47 1.02 -6.18
CA ASN A 25 20.12 2.11 -6.92
C ASN A 25 19.68 2.19 -8.39
N LYS A 26 19.10 1.11 -8.93
CA LYS A 26 18.46 1.10 -10.27
C LYS A 26 16.98 1.48 -10.24
N GLY A 27 16.48 2.00 -9.12
CA GLY A 27 15.08 2.36 -8.94
C GLY A 27 14.12 1.18 -8.81
N LYS A 28 14.62 -0.03 -8.49
CA LYS A 28 13.77 -1.19 -8.23
C LYS A 28 13.30 -1.21 -6.78
N VAL A 29 12.03 -1.54 -6.59
CA VAL A 29 11.50 -1.89 -5.26
C VAL A 29 11.81 -3.36 -4.99
N VAL A 30 12.56 -3.63 -3.93
CA VAL A 30 13.14 -4.95 -3.67
C VAL A 30 12.48 -5.59 -2.45
N ALA A 31 11.88 -6.77 -2.65
CA ALA A 31 11.49 -7.66 -1.56
C ALA A 31 12.58 -8.69 -1.31
N MET A 32 12.91 -8.93 -0.05
CA MET A 32 13.90 -9.93 0.39
C MET A 32 13.25 -10.89 1.36
N THR A 33 13.41 -12.19 1.09
CA THR A 33 13.00 -13.24 2.02
C THR A 33 14.26 -13.87 2.64
N GLY A 34 14.26 -14.02 3.95
CA GLY A 34 15.35 -14.66 4.70
C GLY A 34 14.84 -15.30 5.99
N ASP A 35 15.57 -16.31 6.47
CA ASP A 35 15.23 -17.09 7.66
C ASP A 35 16.33 -17.05 8.73
N GLY A 36 17.53 -16.66 8.36
CA GLY A 36 18.72 -16.73 9.21
C GLY A 36 19.27 -15.37 9.66
N VAL A 37 20.14 -15.43 10.65
CA VAL A 37 20.91 -14.27 11.15
C VAL A 37 21.79 -13.69 10.04
N ASN A 38 22.26 -14.53 9.13
CA ASN A 38 23.08 -14.12 7.98
C ASN A 38 22.35 -13.25 6.96
N ASP A 39 21.03 -13.19 7.03
CA ASP A 39 20.20 -12.39 6.14
C ASP A 39 19.88 -11.01 6.70
N THR A 40 20.25 -10.74 7.95
CA THR A 40 19.91 -9.52 8.71
C THR A 40 20.23 -8.22 7.96
N LEU A 41 21.44 -8.13 7.39
CA LEU A 41 21.87 -6.93 6.65
C LEU A 41 21.05 -6.73 5.38
N ALA A 42 20.79 -7.78 4.63
CA ALA A 42 20.03 -7.75 3.40
C ALA A 42 18.52 -7.49 3.68
N LEU A 43 17.97 -8.09 4.74
CA LEU A 43 16.59 -7.85 5.18
C LEU A 43 16.35 -6.39 5.58
N LYS A 44 17.29 -5.77 6.33
CA LYS A 44 17.21 -4.36 6.71
C LYS A 44 17.29 -3.41 5.52
N GLU A 45 18.08 -3.75 4.51
CA GLU A 45 18.25 -2.92 3.31
C GLU A 45 17.06 -3.01 2.37
N ALA A 46 16.34 -4.13 2.34
CA ALA A 46 15.22 -4.35 1.43
C ALA A 46 14.03 -3.42 1.72
N ASP A 47 13.29 -3.03 0.68
CA ASP A 47 12.08 -2.23 0.82
C ASP A 47 10.96 -3.02 1.50
N CYS A 48 10.88 -4.33 1.26
CA CYS A 48 9.98 -5.26 1.94
C CYS A 48 10.77 -6.48 2.42
N SER A 49 10.98 -6.59 3.72
CA SER A 49 11.63 -7.75 4.34
C SER A 49 10.60 -8.77 4.83
N ILE A 50 10.84 -10.04 4.51
CA ILE A 50 9.94 -11.14 4.80
C ILE A 50 10.72 -12.22 5.53
N ALA A 51 10.30 -12.59 6.74
CA ALA A 51 10.86 -13.71 7.49
C ALA A 51 9.90 -14.92 7.50
N MET A 52 10.49 -16.10 7.71
CA MET A 52 9.73 -17.30 7.99
C MET A 52 9.46 -17.42 9.50
N ALA A 53 8.33 -18.01 9.90
CA ALA A 53 8.02 -18.21 11.32
C ALA A 53 9.06 -19.12 12.02
N ASP A 54 9.55 -20.11 11.30
CA ASP A 54 10.61 -21.03 11.78
C ASP A 54 12.02 -20.43 11.70
N GLY A 55 12.15 -19.22 11.16
CA GLY A 55 13.40 -18.50 11.07
C GLY A 55 13.91 -17.98 12.41
N SER A 56 15.12 -17.41 12.40
CA SER A 56 15.74 -16.86 13.59
C SER A 56 14.89 -15.70 14.18
N GLU A 57 14.92 -15.55 15.51
CA GLU A 57 14.24 -14.47 16.22
C GLU A 57 14.68 -13.10 15.71
N VAL A 58 15.98 -12.97 15.41
CA VAL A 58 16.57 -11.74 14.83
C VAL A 58 15.94 -11.44 13.47
N ALA A 59 15.85 -12.42 12.57
CA ALA A 59 15.24 -12.21 11.25
C ALA A 59 13.76 -11.80 11.38
N ARG A 60 13.01 -12.43 12.29
CA ARG A 60 11.59 -12.08 12.55
C ARG A 60 11.43 -10.69 13.12
N SER A 61 12.26 -10.27 14.07
CA SER A 61 12.15 -8.97 14.73
C SER A 61 12.43 -7.78 13.81
N ILE A 62 13.27 -7.97 12.78
CA ILE A 62 13.62 -6.90 11.82
C ILE A 62 12.79 -6.92 10.55
N SER A 63 12.04 -8.00 10.29
CA SER A 63 11.25 -8.14 9.08
C SER A 63 9.90 -7.42 9.18
N LYS A 64 9.48 -6.82 8.07
CA LYS A 64 8.19 -6.14 7.96
C LYS A 64 7.01 -7.10 7.87
N LEU A 65 7.26 -8.33 7.43
CA LEU A 65 6.27 -9.38 7.27
C LEU A 65 6.84 -10.71 7.79
N VAL A 66 6.02 -11.50 8.48
CA VAL A 66 6.37 -12.86 8.92
C VAL A 66 5.36 -13.85 8.34
N LEU A 67 5.84 -14.85 7.61
CA LEU A 67 5.02 -15.92 7.06
C LEU A 67 4.81 -17.02 8.14
N LEU A 68 3.65 -16.99 8.78
CA LEU A 68 3.34 -17.86 9.93
C LEU A 68 3.38 -19.35 9.61
N LYS A 69 3.05 -19.74 8.38
CA LYS A 69 3.12 -21.14 7.93
C LYS A 69 4.48 -21.51 7.32
N SER A 70 5.47 -20.61 7.37
CA SER A 70 6.79 -20.77 6.73
C SER A 70 6.71 -21.23 5.25
N ASN A 71 5.60 -20.92 4.59
CA ASN A 71 5.32 -21.35 3.24
C ASN A 71 5.29 -20.18 2.26
N PHE A 72 6.27 -20.15 1.38
CA PHE A 72 6.39 -19.12 0.34
C PHE A 72 5.20 -19.08 -0.63
N SER A 73 4.47 -20.19 -0.79
CA SER A 73 3.28 -20.27 -1.66
C SER A 73 2.11 -19.38 -1.19
N SER A 74 2.15 -18.88 0.05
CA SER A 74 1.17 -17.92 0.55
C SER A 74 1.40 -16.48 0.06
N LEU A 75 2.60 -16.15 -0.44
CA LEU A 75 2.94 -14.79 -0.93
C LEU A 75 2.01 -14.26 -2.04
N PRO A 76 1.61 -15.03 -3.04
CA PRO A 76 0.66 -14.56 -4.05
C PRO A 76 -0.67 -14.08 -3.44
N ASN A 77 -1.15 -14.75 -2.39
CA ASN A 77 -2.36 -14.34 -1.68
C ASN A 77 -2.13 -13.03 -0.91
N VAL A 78 -1.00 -12.88 -0.25
CA VAL A 78 -0.63 -11.63 0.44
C VAL A 78 -0.59 -10.46 -0.55
N VAL A 79 -0.01 -10.66 -1.74
CA VAL A 79 0.01 -9.63 -2.79
C VAL A 79 -1.41 -9.31 -3.29
N LYS A 80 -2.27 -10.33 -3.42
CA LYS A 80 -3.66 -10.16 -3.83
C LYS A 80 -4.45 -9.32 -2.81
N GLU A 81 -4.34 -9.65 -1.53
CA GLU A 81 -4.95 -8.90 -0.43
C GLU A 81 -4.42 -7.47 -0.36
N GLY A 82 -3.10 -7.28 -0.46
CA GLY A 82 -2.50 -5.95 -0.49
C GLY A 82 -3.02 -5.08 -1.64
N ARG A 83 -3.23 -5.66 -2.82
CA ARG A 83 -3.84 -4.97 -3.97
C ARG A 83 -5.28 -4.58 -3.68
N GLN A 84 -6.06 -5.49 -3.10
CA GLN A 84 -7.45 -5.23 -2.72
C GLN A 84 -7.54 -4.06 -1.75
N VAL A 85 -6.73 -4.05 -0.69
CA VAL A 85 -6.70 -2.96 0.29
C VAL A 85 -6.38 -1.63 -0.39
N ILE A 86 -5.34 -1.57 -1.22
CA ILE A 86 -4.95 -0.32 -1.90
C ILE A 86 -6.06 0.16 -2.85
N ASN A 87 -6.63 -0.72 -3.66
CA ASN A 87 -7.72 -0.36 -4.57
C ASN A 87 -8.95 0.15 -3.82
N ASN A 88 -9.33 -0.50 -2.72
CA ASN A 88 -10.49 -0.09 -1.92
C ASN A 88 -10.23 1.25 -1.21
N VAL A 89 -9.01 1.48 -0.70
CA VAL A 89 -8.62 2.78 -0.14
C VAL A 89 -8.66 3.87 -1.21
N GLN A 90 -8.20 3.59 -2.44
CA GLN A 90 -8.29 4.56 -3.55
C GLN A 90 -9.74 4.93 -3.87
N ASN A 91 -10.62 3.94 -3.99
CA ASN A 91 -12.04 4.15 -4.27
C ASN A 91 -12.71 4.98 -3.17
N SER A 92 -12.50 4.63 -1.90
CA SER A 92 -13.03 5.39 -0.76
C SER A 92 -12.48 6.82 -0.73
N SER A 93 -11.18 6.99 -0.97
CA SER A 93 -10.53 8.31 -1.02
C SER A 93 -11.13 9.19 -2.13
N SER A 94 -11.51 8.61 -3.27
CA SER A 94 -12.15 9.35 -4.36
C SER A 94 -13.51 9.94 -3.94
N ILE A 95 -14.30 9.18 -3.17
CA ILE A 95 -15.59 9.67 -2.65
C ILE A 95 -15.37 10.84 -1.69
N PHE A 96 -14.42 10.72 -0.76
CA PHE A 96 -14.10 11.80 0.18
C PHE A 96 -13.58 13.05 -0.52
N LEU A 97 -12.75 12.88 -1.55
CA LEU A 97 -12.21 14.00 -2.32
C LEU A 97 -13.31 14.71 -3.12
N MET A 98 -14.20 13.95 -3.75
CA MET A 98 -15.35 14.51 -4.48
C MET A 98 -16.21 15.38 -3.57
N LYS A 99 -16.51 14.91 -2.35
CA LYS A 99 -17.24 15.71 -1.34
C LYS A 99 -16.51 17.00 -1.00
N THR A 100 -15.19 16.89 -0.76
CA THR A 100 -14.40 18.08 -0.37
C THR A 100 -14.40 19.13 -1.49
N LEU A 101 -14.23 18.70 -2.74
CA LEU A 101 -14.30 19.59 -3.90
C LEU A 101 -15.70 20.20 -4.05
N PHE A 102 -16.76 19.41 -3.89
CA PHE A 102 -18.14 19.91 -3.91
C PHE A 102 -18.35 20.98 -2.85
N ALA A 103 -17.93 20.77 -1.61
CA ALA A 103 -18.08 21.73 -0.53
C ALA A 103 -17.30 23.04 -0.80
N ILE A 104 -16.08 22.94 -1.32
CA ILE A 104 -15.27 24.11 -1.70
C ILE A 104 -15.97 24.91 -2.81
N ILE A 105 -16.38 24.24 -3.87
CA ILE A 105 -17.06 24.91 -5.01
C ILE A 105 -18.35 25.60 -4.54
N LEU A 106 -19.15 24.88 -3.74
CA LEU A 106 -20.41 25.45 -3.22
C LEU A 106 -20.15 26.65 -2.32
N THR A 107 -19.15 26.60 -1.45
CA THR A 107 -18.75 27.71 -0.60
C THR A 107 -18.32 28.92 -1.43
N VAL A 108 -17.53 28.70 -2.47
CA VAL A 108 -17.11 29.79 -3.38
C VAL A 108 -18.32 30.43 -4.08
N ILE A 109 -19.23 29.61 -4.61
CA ILE A 109 -20.42 30.07 -5.29
C ILE A 109 -21.31 30.90 -4.34
N THR A 110 -21.60 30.41 -3.14
CA THR A 110 -22.45 31.12 -2.15
C THR A 110 -21.81 32.43 -1.72
N LEU A 111 -20.48 32.48 -1.60
CA LEU A 111 -19.76 33.70 -1.28
C LEU A 111 -19.90 34.74 -2.40
N PHE A 112 -19.73 34.37 -3.66
CA PHE A 112 -19.85 35.28 -4.80
C PHE A 112 -21.29 35.79 -5.03
N LEU A 113 -22.26 34.90 -4.82
CA LEU A 113 -23.69 35.28 -4.98
C LEU A 113 -24.27 35.97 -3.74
N GLN A 114 -23.51 36.08 -2.65
CA GLN A 114 -23.95 36.65 -1.36
C GLN A 114 -25.23 35.99 -0.82
N ILE A 115 -25.39 34.69 -1.04
CA ILE A 115 -26.52 33.91 -0.53
C ILE A 115 -26.07 33.06 0.67
N ASN A 116 -27.04 32.73 1.53
CA ASN A 116 -26.76 31.83 2.64
C ASN A 116 -26.34 30.42 2.14
N TYR A 117 -25.50 29.78 2.91
CA TYR A 117 -25.09 28.39 2.60
C TYR A 117 -26.34 27.48 2.67
N PRO A 118 -26.62 26.68 1.61
CA PRO A 118 -27.90 25.99 1.45
C PRO A 118 -28.09 24.76 2.35
N PHE A 119 -27.07 24.33 3.07
CA PHE A 119 -27.12 23.17 3.93
C PHE A 119 -26.85 23.54 5.39
N ASP A 120 -27.71 23.06 6.27
CA ASP A 120 -27.46 23.09 7.71
C ASP A 120 -26.46 22.00 8.13
N PRO A 121 -25.78 22.18 9.26
CA PRO A 121 -24.88 21.13 9.78
C PRO A 121 -25.56 19.78 9.98
N LYS A 122 -26.83 19.74 10.26
CA LYS A 122 -27.64 18.50 10.42
C LYS A 122 -27.79 17.79 9.08
N ASP A 123 -28.08 18.53 8.00
CA ASP A 123 -28.23 17.97 6.65
C ASP A 123 -26.90 17.40 6.15
N MET A 124 -25.80 18.10 6.44
CA MET A 124 -24.46 17.62 6.12
C MET A 124 -24.13 16.31 6.83
N LEU A 125 -24.51 16.14 8.09
CA LEU A 125 -24.26 14.91 8.83
C LEU A 125 -25.01 13.71 8.23
N VAL A 126 -26.27 13.91 7.82
CA VAL A 126 -27.08 12.90 7.14
C VAL A 126 -26.44 12.53 5.80
N LEU A 127 -26.07 13.53 5.00
CA LEU A 127 -25.42 13.34 3.71
C LEU A 127 -24.09 12.60 3.85
N GLU A 128 -23.27 12.98 4.83
CA GLU A 128 -22.01 12.28 5.14
C GLU A 128 -22.23 10.82 5.50
N SER A 129 -23.20 10.53 6.33
CA SER A 129 -23.44 9.16 6.78
C SER A 129 -23.91 8.27 5.63
N PHE A 130 -24.88 8.72 4.83
CA PHE A 130 -25.50 7.90 3.79
C PHE A 130 -24.78 7.93 2.45
N VAL A 131 -24.24 9.08 2.03
CA VAL A 131 -23.60 9.22 0.70
C VAL A 131 -22.12 8.83 0.75
N ILE A 132 -21.45 8.97 1.89
CA ILE A 132 -20.02 8.69 2.03
C ILE A 132 -19.79 7.48 2.94
N GLY A 133 -20.33 7.50 4.15
CA GLY A 133 -20.06 6.49 5.16
C GLY A 133 -20.48 5.09 4.71
N VAL A 134 -21.75 4.93 4.34
CA VAL A 134 -22.28 3.63 3.90
C VAL A 134 -21.60 3.11 2.64
N PRO A 135 -21.47 3.88 1.53
CA PRO A 135 -20.77 3.41 0.34
C PRO A 135 -19.30 3.09 0.59
N SER A 136 -18.57 3.93 1.34
CA SER A 136 -17.17 3.67 1.68
C SER A 136 -17.01 2.39 2.49
N PHE A 137 -17.91 2.13 3.42
CA PHE A 137 -17.94 0.88 4.19
C PHE A 137 -18.18 -0.33 3.29
N ILE A 138 -19.15 -0.27 2.39
CA ILE A 138 -19.44 -1.35 1.43
C ILE A 138 -18.24 -1.61 0.52
N LEU A 139 -17.60 -0.55 0.00
CA LEU A 139 -16.41 -0.65 -0.87
C LEU A 139 -15.22 -1.32 -0.17
N THR A 140 -15.15 -1.26 1.16
CA THR A 140 -14.08 -1.95 1.92
C THR A 140 -14.13 -3.46 1.72
N PHE A 141 -15.30 -4.03 1.48
CA PHE A 141 -15.50 -5.47 1.28
C PHE A 141 -15.45 -5.89 -0.21
N GLU A 142 -15.31 -4.95 -1.13
CA GLU A 142 -15.27 -5.26 -2.55
C GLU A 142 -13.99 -6.05 -2.90
N PRO A 143 -14.09 -7.24 -3.54
CA PRO A 143 -12.95 -8.05 -3.92
C PRO A 143 -12.25 -7.47 -5.17
N ASN A 144 -11.50 -6.39 -5.01
CA ASN A 144 -10.80 -5.72 -6.09
C ASN A 144 -9.29 -5.97 -6.04
N SER A 145 -8.83 -7.08 -6.59
CA SER A 145 -7.41 -7.46 -6.66
C SER A 145 -6.72 -7.08 -7.97
N LYS A 146 -7.30 -6.14 -8.74
CA LYS A 146 -6.70 -5.66 -10.00
C LYS A 146 -5.29 -5.13 -9.76
N LYS A 147 -4.44 -5.26 -10.79
CA LYS A 147 -3.08 -4.72 -10.72
C LYS A 147 -3.13 -3.20 -10.53
N ILE A 148 -2.44 -2.72 -9.49
CA ILE A 148 -2.32 -1.29 -9.25
C ILE A 148 -1.52 -0.68 -10.41
N ALA A 149 -2.09 0.29 -11.10
CA ALA A 149 -1.45 0.98 -12.21
C ALA A 149 -1.29 2.47 -11.88
N GLY A 150 -0.10 3.01 -12.11
CA GLY A 150 0.18 4.44 -11.92
C GLY A 150 0.33 4.88 -10.46
N ASN A 151 0.34 6.20 -10.27
CA ASN A 151 0.45 6.82 -8.95
C ASN A 151 -0.92 6.95 -8.28
N PHE A 152 -0.94 6.89 -6.95
CA PHE A 152 -2.17 6.96 -6.14
C PHE A 152 -3.00 8.22 -6.42
N ILE A 153 -2.36 9.40 -6.35
CA ILE A 153 -3.04 10.70 -6.49
C ILE A 153 -3.77 10.84 -7.84
N PRO A 154 -3.16 10.62 -9.01
CA PRO A 154 -3.87 10.73 -10.29
C PRO A 154 -5.04 9.76 -10.45
N GLN A 155 -5.03 8.64 -9.73
CA GLN A 155 -6.13 7.66 -9.79
C GLN A 155 -7.32 8.06 -8.92
N VAL A 156 -7.07 8.73 -7.81
CA VAL A 156 -8.14 9.27 -6.93
C VAL A 156 -8.89 10.42 -7.63
N PHE A 157 -8.23 11.16 -8.53
CA PHE A 157 -8.85 12.26 -9.32
C PHE A 157 -9.49 11.81 -10.64
N LYS A 158 -9.49 10.54 -10.95
CA LYS A 158 -10.01 9.99 -12.19
C LYS A 158 -11.43 9.45 -12.04
#